data_f89a6c3a6c9b55972aa70874d31eb232
#
_entry.id   f89a6c3a6c9b55972aa70874d31eb232
#
_cell.length_a   1.000
_cell.length_b   1.000
_cell.length_c   1.000
_cell.angle_alpha   90.00
_cell.angle_beta   90.00
_cell.angle_gamma   90.00
#
_symmetry.space_group_name_H-M   'P 1'
#
loop_
_entity.id
_entity.type
_entity.pdbx_description
1 polymer ?
#
loop_
_entity_poly.entity_id
_entity_poly.type
_entity_poly.pdbx_seq_one_letter_code
_entity_poly.pdbx_strand_id
1 'polypeptide(L)'
;MEYKVKTVKTLIADNGKEFGVGTDIGFTVYNKVTNYHDRFIGRIKEIRDEVIIIDNVELNREKVDGKMVIALGNIEKNSCNYVYVD
;
A
#
# COMPACT_ATOMS: atom_id res chain seq x y z
N MET A 1 -34.16 6.98 -13.27
CA MET A 1 -33.03 6.25 -12.66
C MET A 1 -31.73 6.97 -13.02
N GLU A 2 -30.99 7.37 -12.01
CA GLU A 2 -29.71 8.07 -12.21
C GLU A 2 -28.54 7.09 -12.12
N TYR A 3 -27.62 7.21 -13.05
CA TYR A 3 -26.43 6.41 -13.10
C TYR A 3 -25.22 7.25 -12.67
N LYS A 4 -24.40 6.70 -11.76
CA LYS A 4 -23.15 7.33 -11.37
C LYS A 4 -21.99 6.54 -11.96
N VAL A 5 -21.06 7.23 -12.60
CA VAL A 5 -19.80 6.65 -13.05
C VAL A 5 -18.75 6.89 -11.99
N LYS A 6 -18.15 5.83 -11.47
CA LYS A 6 -17.03 5.91 -10.55
C LYS A 6 -15.73 5.76 -11.31
N THR A 7 -14.81 6.67 -11.09
CA THR A 7 -13.44 6.52 -11.56
C THR A 7 -12.70 5.64 -10.55
N VAL A 8 -12.19 4.51 -11.01
CA VAL A 8 -11.40 3.60 -10.20
C VAL A 8 -9.92 3.92 -10.41
N LYS A 9 -9.22 4.31 -9.33
CA LYS A 9 -7.79 4.53 -9.38
C LYS A 9 -7.06 3.21 -9.19
N THR A 10 -5.97 3.03 -9.94
CA THR A 10 -5.08 1.89 -9.82
C THR A 10 -3.68 2.41 -9.52
N LEU A 11 -3.03 1.81 -8.53
CA LEU A 11 -1.62 2.09 -8.26
C LEU A 11 -0.76 1.25 -9.21
N ILE A 12 0.06 1.93 -10.01
CA ILE A 12 1.04 1.28 -10.87
C ILE A 12 2.41 1.53 -10.24
N ALA A 13 3.01 0.46 -9.72
CA ALA A 13 4.32 0.54 -9.10
C ALA A 13 5.44 0.68 -10.14
N ASP A 14 6.60 1.13 -9.72
CA ASP A 14 7.76 1.32 -10.59
C ASP A 14 8.30 0.02 -11.20
N ASN A 15 7.99 -1.12 -10.58
CA ASN A 15 8.31 -2.44 -11.13
C ASN A 15 7.26 -2.97 -12.13
N GLY A 16 6.25 -2.15 -12.47
CA GLY A 16 5.20 -2.48 -13.42
C GLY A 16 4.00 -3.24 -12.84
N LYS A 17 4.03 -3.61 -11.58
CA LYS A 17 2.91 -4.30 -10.94
C LYS A 17 1.77 -3.32 -10.66
N GLU A 18 0.55 -3.77 -10.85
CA GLU A 18 -0.66 -2.97 -10.65
C GLU A 18 -1.43 -3.44 -9.43
N PHE A 19 -1.91 -2.48 -8.62
CA PHE A 19 -2.66 -2.77 -7.39
C PHE A 19 -3.92 -1.91 -7.37
N GLY A 20 -5.06 -2.55 -7.16
CA GLY A 20 -6.35 -1.87 -6.99
C GLY A 20 -6.79 -1.82 -5.54
N VAL A 21 -7.88 -1.06 -5.29
CA VAL A 21 -8.55 -1.07 -3.99
C VAL A 21 -9.05 -2.49 -3.70
N GLY A 22 -8.85 -2.96 -2.47
CA GLY A 22 -9.21 -4.31 -2.05
C GLY A 22 -8.11 -5.36 -2.26
N THR A 23 -6.97 -4.97 -2.84
CA THR A 23 -5.83 -5.85 -3.08
C THR A 23 -4.84 -5.76 -1.91
N ASP A 24 -4.25 -6.88 -1.54
CA ASP A 24 -3.18 -6.90 -0.54
C ASP A 24 -1.85 -6.54 -1.20
N ILE A 25 -1.11 -5.66 -0.56
CA ILE A 25 0.18 -5.16 -1.04
C ILE A 25 1.25 -5.27 0.05
N GLY A 26 2.44 -5.66 -0.34
CA GLY A 26 3.63 -5.58 0.51
C GLY A 26 4.64 -4.63 -0.10
N PHE A 27 5.29 -3.84 0.74
CA PHE A 27 6.34 -2.90 0.32
C PHE A 27 7.24 -2.57 1.50
N THR A 28 8.35 -1.89 1.22
CA THR A 28 9.26 -1.41 2.25
C THR A 28 9.36 0.11 2.23
N VAL A 29 9.60 0.69 3.41
CA VAL A 29 9.86 2.11 3.61
C VAL A 29 11.13 2.24 4.46
N TYR A 30 12.10 3.03 4.00
CA TYR A 30 13.32 3.27 4.75
C TYR A 30 13.04 4.17 5.95
N ASN A 31 13.40 3.69 7.13
CA ASN A 31 13.26 4.45 8.37
C ASN A 31 14.60 5.11 8.72
N LYS A 32 14.65 6.44 8.59
CA LYS A 32 15.87 7.22 8.84
C LYS A 32 16.32 7.23 10.30
N VAL A 33 15.38 7.01 11.23
CA VAL A 33 15.67 7.01 12.67
C VAL A 33 16.38 5.73 13.08
N THR A 34 15.92 4.59 12.58
CA THR A 34 16.45 3.28 12.95
C THR A 34 17.50 2.75 11.95
N ASN A 35 17.57 3.33 10.75
CA ASN A 35 18.35 2.85 9.60
C ASN A 35 17.91 1.46 9.13
N TYR A 36 16.66 1.08 9.39
CA TYR A 36 16.08 -0.17 8.91
C TYR A 36 15.09 0.07 7.78
N HIS A 37 14.89 -0.95 6.98
CA HIS A 37 13.84 -0.98 5.95
C HIS A 37 12.62 -1.65 6.55
N ASP A 38 11.64 -0.83 6.95
CA ASP A 38 10.40 -1.33 7.54
C ASP A 38 9.54 -1.99 6.47
N ARG A 39 9.07 -3.19 6.74
CA ARG A 39 8.21 -3.94 5.85
C ARG A 39 6.75 -3.75 6.24
N PHE A 40 5.97 -3.26 5.29
CA PHE A 40 4.53 -3.08 5.43
C PHE A 40 3.80 -4.11 4.57
N ILE A 41 2.75 -4.68 5.13
CA ILE A 41 1.78 -5.50 4.41
C ILE A 41 0.41 -4.98 4.81
N GLY A 42 -0.47 -4.79 3.83
CA GLY A 42 -1.81 -4.31 4.12
C GLY A 42 -2.73 -4.46 2.92
N ARG A 43 -4.01 -4.16 3.16
CA ARG A 43 -5.02 -4.13 2.10
C ARG A 43 -5.29 -2.68 1.72
N ILE A 44 -5.24 -2.39 0.43
CA ILE A 44 -5.49 -1.05 -0.07
C ILE A 44 -6.97 -0.71 0.11
N LYS A 45 -7.25 0.35 0.86
CA LYS A 45 -8.61 0.90 1.06
C LYS A 45 -8.90 2.04 0.11
N GLU A 46 -7.90 2.88 -0.15
CA GLU A 46 -8.05 4.07 -0.98
C GLU A 46 -6.74 4.41 -1.64
N ILE A 47 -6.82 4.88 -2.88
CA ILE A 47 -5.66 5.35 -3.64
C ILE A 47 -5.91 6.82 -3.97
N ARG A 48 -5.00 7.68 -3.53
CA ARG A 48 -4.99 9.10 -3.84
C ARG A 48 -3.76 9.45 -4.67
N ASP A 49 -3.66 10.69 -5.16
CA ASP A 49 -2.58 11.09 -6.05
C ASP A 49 -1.18 10.92 -5.45
N GLU A 50 -1.02 11.15 -4.14
CA GLU A 50 0.28 11.13 -3.47
C GLU A 50 0.37 10.11 -2.33
N VAL A 51 -0.75 9.50 -1.95
CA VAL A 51 -0.79 8.57 -0.82
C VAL A 51 -1.68 7.38 -1.11
N ILE A 52 -1.43 6.29 -0.41
CA ILE A 52 -2.37 5.18 -0.31
C ILE A 52 -2.79 5.02 1.15
N ILE A 53 -4.02 4.58 1.35
CA ILE A 53 -4.54 4.24 2.67
C ILE A 53 -4.72 2.73 2.70
N ILE A 54 -4.10 2.09 3.68
CA ILE A 54 -4.15 0.63 3.87
C ILE A 54 -4.74 0.29 5.23
N ASP A 55 -5.38 -0.87 5.32
CA ASP A 55 -5.83 -1.46 6.58
C ASP A 55 -5.32 -2.90 6.71
N ASN A 56 -5.69 -3.60 7.77
CA ASN A 56 -5.13 -4.92 8.11
C ASN A 56 -3.61 -4.91 8.05
N VAL A 57 -3.01 -3.88 8.62
CA VAL A 57 -1.58 -3.60 8.47
C VAL A 57 -0.75 -4.51 9.34
N GLU A 58 0.29 -5.09 8.77
CA GLU A 58 1.41 -5.69 9.48
C GLU A 58 2.66 -4.84 9.22
N LEU A 59 3.30 -4.40 10.28
CA LEU A 59 4.57 -3.69 10.22
C LEU A 59 5.64 -4.58 10.85
N ASN A 60 6.61 -4.99 10.04
CA ASN A 60 7.67 -5.90 10.48
C ASN A 60 7.12 -7.15 11.18
N ARG A 61 6.06 -7.74 10.59
CA ARG A 61 5.35 -8.95 11.06
C ARG A 61 4.51 -8.76 12.31
N GLU A 62 4.39 -7.52 12.81
CA GLU A 62 3.51 -7.21 13.93
C GLU A 62 2.25 -6.52 13.43
N LYS A 63 1.10 -6.97 13.93
CA LYS A 63 -0.18 -6.41 13.54
C LYS A 63 -0.37 -5.03 14.15
N VAL A 64 -0.76 -4.07 13.30
CA VAL A 64 -1.04 -2.69 13.70
C VAL A 64 -2.55 -2.45 13.59
N ASP A 65 -3.13 -1.87 14.64
CA ASP A 65 -4.55 -1.52 14.63
C ASP A 65 -4.80 -0.26 13.80
N GLY A 66 -5.94 -0.26 13.10
CA GLY A 66 -6.40 0.89 12.36
C GLY A 66 -5.83 0.98 10.95
N LYS A 67 -6.11 2.12 10.33
CA LYS A 67 -5.65 2.43 8.97
C LYS A 67 -4.34 3.19 9.02
N MET A 68 -3.51 3.00 8.00
CA MET A 68 -2.29 3.79 7.82
C MET A 68 -2.32 4.52 6.50
N VAL A 69 -1.84 5.77 6.52
CA VAL A 69 -1.66 6.59 5.33
C VAL A 69 -0.17 6.55 4.96
N ILE A 70 0.11 6.06 3.77
CA ILE A 70 1.49 5.90 3.29
C ILE A 70 1.71 6.83 2.10
N ALA A 71 2.71 7.69 2.22
CA ALA A 71 3.13 8.54 1.10
C ALA A 71 3.81 7.69 0.03
N LEU A 72 3.35 7.80 -1.22
CA LEU A 72 3.91 7.00 -2.33
C LEU A 72 5.41 7.25 -2.52
N GLY A 73 5.86 8.49 -2.29
CA GLY A 73 7.26 8.85 -2.40
C GLY A 73 8.18 8.21 -1.34
N ASN A 74 7.61 7.68 -0.26
CA ASN A 74 8.37 7.00 0.79
C ASN A 74 8.51 5.49 0.54
N ILE A 75 7.75 4.94 -0.39
CA ILE A 75 7.85 3.53 -0.75
C ILE A 75 9.14 3.31 -1.54
N GLU A 76 9.96 2.36 -1.09
CA GLU A 76 11.22 2.06 -1.74
C GLU A 76 11.01 1.50 -3.14
N LYS A 77 11.93 1.85 -4.04
CA LYS A 77 11.93 1.41 -5.43
C LYS A 77 11.89 -0.11 -5.54
N ASN A 78 11.03 -0.61 -6.42
CA ASN A 78 10.89 -2.04 -6.72
C ASN A 78 10.50 -2.91 -5.52
N SER A 79 9.98 -2.30 -4.45
CA SER A 79 9.60 -3.06 -3.24
C SER A 79 8.15 -3.57 -3.25
N CYS A 80 7.30 -3.05 -4.13
CA CYS A 80 5.88 -3.43 -4.16
C CYS A 80 5.69 -4.85 -4.67
N ASN A 81 5.03 -5.67 -3.86
CA ASN A 81 4.77 -7.07 -4.17
C ASN A 81 3.34 -7.45 -3.82
N TYR A 82 2.80 -8.43 -4.57
CA TYR A 82 1.57 -9.08 -4.17
C TYR A 82 1.83 -9.97 -2.96
N VAL A 83 0.92 -9.90 -2.01
CA VAL A 83 0.97 -10.75 -0.84
C VAL A 83 -0.06 -11.86 -1.03
N TYR A 84 0.39 -13.09 -0.98
CA TYR A 84 -0.47 -14.25 -1.03
C TYR A 84 -0.70 -14.72 0.40
N VAL A 85 -1.97 -14.83 0.77
CA VAL A 85 -2.34 -15.41 2.05
C VAL A 85 -2.62 -16.89 1.79
N ASP A 86 -1.84 -17.73 2.44
CA ASP A 86 -2.07 -19.17 2.39
C ASP A 86 -3.27 -19.55 3.26
#